data_b883d525db940a583bea95faf1d4bfbd
#
_entry.id   b883d525db940a583bea95faf1d4bfbd
#
_cell.length_a   1.000
_cell.length_b   1.000
_cell.length_c   1.000
_cell.angle_alpha   90.00
_cell.angle_beta   90.00
_cell.angle_gamma   90.00
#
_symmetry.space_group_name_H-M   'P 1'
#
loop_
_entity.id
_entity.type
_entity.pdbx_description
1 polymer ?
#
loop_
_entity_poly.entity_id
_entity_poly.type
_entity_poly.pdbx_seq_one_letter_code
_entity_poly.pdbx_strand_id
1 'polypeptide(L)'
;MIIMCYFILTLLIGLMTSKGTSNKEFHGARLGVAAIVCASAGEWLGGTATTGVSEYGFIYGISGAWYTIANGLGVLFLALFFAKIYRSIGRMTIPGIIEHVFGKRAQIVSSILLVIVMLAVGMSQIIAAGKFGQALLGLDFRVSAIVFTCIFVLYTLAGGMKAVSSTNTMHLFVMYFGILTAVIILIVRLGGWSAFTGAISLIDSQEGTRHLSMTAIGFPKVSSWVIASLLGACTAQAGIQPVLASKDIPTARKACIYTALVTAPFGLLTALIGIVGKVMSSQGTLVDLTGNVVTDGKLALTSVMMTLPPVVGGLVLAAELAAILSTASPIILAAGTMLTKDLYQAKINTHASEKDLLRVSRVTTACSGVICCIGAIALVNNNNVLDIVYSAYSLRGALFVVLIYGFLWKKANAKAASISMICTGVVSVFWVLYKIITGAYLIAPWFTETYAAVACAAISMLVLSLVFNKREA
;
A
#
# COMPACT_ATOMS: atom_id res chain seq x y z
N MET A 1 14.16 4.05 -24.08
CA MET A 1 13.12 4.09 -25.12
C MET A 1 11.86 3.33 -24.70
N ILE A 2 11.91 2.02 -24.38
CA ILE A 2 10.73 1.19 -24.01
C ILE A 2 9.95 1.79 -22.84
N ILE A 3 10.62 2.20 -21.77
CA ILE A 3 10.00 2.83 -20.59
C ILE A 3 9.27 4.11 -20.96
N MET A 4 9.88 4.96 -21.79
CA MET A 4 9.25 6.21 -22.26
C MET A 4 8.03 5.93 -23.13
N CYS A 5 8.12 4.97 -24.07
CA CYS A 5 6.97 4.56 -24.88
C CYS A 5 5.82 4.03 -24.02
N TYR A 6 6.15 3.19 -23.04
CA TYR A 6 5.16 2.66 -22.09
C TYR A 6 4.50 3.76 -21.27
N PHE A 7 5.29 4.71 -20.77
CA PHE A 7 4.80 5.84 -19.98
C PHE A 7 3.88 6.75 -20.82
N ILE A 8 4.29 7.08 -22.07
CA ILE A 8 3.45 7.86 -22.99
C ILE A 8 2.15 7.12 -23.30
N LEU A 9 2.21 5.81 -23.55
CA LEU A 9 1.02 4.98 -23.77
C LEU A 9 0.07 5.01 -22.57
N THR A 10 0.60 4.89 -21.34
CA THR A 10 -0.18 4.98 -20.11
C THR A 10 -0.87 6.33 -19.97
N LEU A 11 -0.14 7.43 -20.22
CA LEU A 11 -0.71 8.77 -20.20
C LEU A 11 -1.80 8.96 -21.25
N LEU A 12 -1.58 8.48 -22.49
CA LEU A 12 -2.57 8.56 -23.56
C LEU A 12 -3.85 7.79 -23.21
N ILE A 13 -3.73 6.56 -22.72
CA ILE A 13 -4.89 5.77 -22.27
C ILE A 13 -5.63 6.52 -21.14
N GLY A 14 -4.91 7.04 -20.15
CA GLY A 14 -5.47 7.82 -19.06
C GLY A 14 -6.25 9.06 -19.55
N LEU A 15 -5.66 9.85 -20.47
CA LEU A 15 -6.28 11.03 -21.04
C LEU A 15 -7.48 10.70 -21.95
N MET A 16 -7.39 9.64 -22.74
CA MET A 16 -8.50 9.21 -23.62
C MET A 16 -9.70 8.74 -22.82
N THR A 17 -9.47 8.00 -21.74
CA THR A 17 -10.55 7.49 -20.87
C THR A 17 -11.13 8.56 -19.95
N SER A 18 -10.42 9.66 -19.69
CA SER A 18 -10.91 10.79 -18.87
C SER A 18 -11.86 11.72 -19.65
N LYS A 19 -11.81 11.74 -20.99
CA LYS A 19 -12.69 12.58 -21.80
C LYS A 19 -14.16 12.18 -21.65
N GLY A 20 -15.01 13.14 -21.26
CA GLY A 20 -16.45 12.94 -21.12
C GLY A 20 -16.89 12.29 -19.80
N THR A 21 -16.02 12.19 -18.80
CA THR A 21 -16.36 11.59 -17.51
C THR A 21 -17.27 12.53 -16.69
N SER A 22 -18.49 12.08 -16.40
CA SER A 22 -19.40 12.79 -15.50
C SER A 22 -18.90 12.70 -14.05
N ASN A 23 -19.36 13.63 -13.18
CA ASN A 23 -18.98 13.65 -11.76
C ASN A 23 -19.33 12.33 -11.04
N LYS A 24 -20.41 11.63 -11.47
CA LYS A 24 -20.79 10.31 -10.97
C LYS A 24 -19.82 9.20 -11.40
N GLU A 25 -19.31 9.27 -12.62
CA GLU A 25 -18.32 8.33 -13.16
C GLU A 25 -16.91 8.59 -12.61
N PHE A 26 -16.60 9.85 -12.25
CA PHE A 26 -15.33 10.20 -11.60
C PHE A 26 -15.17 9.51 -10.23
N HIS A 27 -16.28 9.26 -9.53
CA HIS A 27 -16.30 8.61 -8.22
C HIS A 27 -16.68 7.12 -8.22
N GLY A 28 -16.85 6.50 -9.39
CA GLY A 28 -17.11 5.06 -9.54
C GLY A 28 -18.55 4.75 -9.96
N ALA A 29 -18.74 4.55 -11.27
CA ALA A 29 -19.92 3.90 -11.80
C ALA A 29 -19.92 2.40 -11.44
N ARG A 30 -21.08 1.73 -11.51
CA ARG A 30 -21.28 0.29 -11.24
C ARG A 30 -20.28 -0.61 -11.95
N LEU A 31 -19.15 -0.92 -11.28
CA LEU A 31 -18.05 -1.68 -11.84
C LEU A 31 -18.38 -3.19 -11.87
N GLY A 32 -17.92 -3.87 -12.91
CA GLY A 32 -17.93 -5.33 -13.02
C GLY A 32 -16.72 -5.98 -12.35
N VAL A 33 -16.74 -7.32 -12.20
CA VAL A 33 -15.70 -8.08 -11.47
C VAL A 33 -14.29 -7.79 -11.99
N ALA A 34 -14.06 -7.91 -13.30
CA ALA A 34 -12.72 -7.72 -13.88
C ALA A 34 -12.16 -6.30 -13.62
N ALA A 35 -12.98 -5.26 -13.81
CA ALA A 35 -12.57 -3.88 -13.56
C ALA A 35 -12.21 -3.64 -12.09
N ILE A 36 -12.98 -4.23 -11.15
CA ILE A 36 -12.69 -4.13 -9.73
C ILE A 36 -11.39 -4.87 -9.39
N VAL A 37 -11.19 -6.09 -9.91
CA VAL A 37 -9.97 -6.87 -9.67
C VAL A 37 -8.74 -6.11 -10.15
N CYS A 38 -8.76 -5.58 -11.37
CA CYS A 38 -7.63 -4.83 -11.92
C CYS A 38 -7.37 -3.53 -11.14
N ALA A 39 -8.42 -2.79 -10.78
CA ALA A 39 -8.28 -1.56 -10.01
C ALA A 39 -7.76 -1.82 -8.59
N SER A 40 -8.33 -2.80 -7.89
CA SER A 40 -7.93 -3.15 -6.51
C SER A 40 -6.56 -3.84 -6.48
N ALA A 41 -6.30 -4.83 -7.35
CA ALA A 41 -4.99 -5.48 -7.40
C ALA A 41 -3.87 -4.50 -7.79
N GLY A 42 -4.12 -3.58 -8.73
CA GLY A 42 -3.18 -2.53 -9.08
C GLY A 42 -2.81 -1.63 -7.89
N GLU A 43 -3.73 -1.37 -6.99
CA GLU A 43 -3.44 -0.61 -5.77
C GLU A 43 -2.62 -1.43 -4.75
N TRP A 44 -2.90 -2.71 -4.59
CA TRP A 44 -2.15 -3.57 -3.66
C TRP A 44 -0.75 -3.94 -4.16
N LEU A 45 -0.52 -3.95 -5.47
CA LEU A 45 0.72 -4.38 -6.11
C LEU A 45 1.63 -3.22 -6.54
N GLY A 46 1.66 -2.14 -5.78
CA GLY A 46 2.49 -0.96 -6.06
C GLY A 46 3.97 -1.11 -5.76
N GLY A 47 4.66 0.03 -5.65
CA GLY A 47 6.08 0.10 -5.32
C GLY A 47 6.45 -0.60 -4.02
N THR A 48 5.53 -0.68 -3.04
CA THR A 48 5.74 -1.46 -1.83
C THR A 48 5.82 -2.97 -2.13
N ALA A 49 4.95 -3.49 -3.00
CA ALA A 49 4.94 -4.91 -3.38
C ALA A 49 6.07 -5.28 -4.37
N THR A 50 6.65 -4.31 -5.05
CA THR A 50 7.80 -4.47 -5.95
C THR A 50 9.10 -4.14 -5.23
N THR A 51 9.45 -2.88 -5.11
CA THR A 51 10.70 -2.40 -4.48
C THR A 51 10.80 -2.82 -3.01
N GLY A 52 9.72 -2.63 -2.20
CA GLY A 52 9.75 -2.95 -0.77
C GLY A 52 9.87 -4.45 -0.49
N VAL A 53 9.14 -5.30 -1.22
CA VAL A 53 9.25 -6.76 -1.08
C VAL A 53 10.59 -7.25 -1.59
N SER A 54 11.13 -6.69 -2.68
CA SER A 54 12.47 -7.01 -3.18
C SER A 54 13.56 -6.56 -2.21
N GLU A 55 13.44 -5.39 -1.57
CA GLU A 55 14.33 -4.94 -0.48
C GLU A 55 14.39 -5.99 0.63
N TYR A 56 13.21 -6.45 1.10
CA TYR A 56 13.15 -7.51 2.10
C TYR A 56 13.68 -8.86 1.59
N GLY A 57 13.44 -9.15 0.31
CA GLY A 57 14.02 -10.33 -0.35
C GLY A 57 15.54 -10.30 -0.32
N PHE A 58 16.14 -9.14 -0.56
CA PHE A 58 17.58 -8.92 -0.51
C PHE A 58 18.16 -9.08 0.90
N ILE A 59 17.46 -8.56 1.93
CA ILE A 59 17.95 -8.54 3.32
C ILE A 59 17.56 -9.81 4.09
N TYR A 60 16.32 -10.27 3.95
CA TYR A 60 15.71 -11.31 4.79
C TYR A 60 15.16 -12.50 3.99
N GLY A 61 15.33 -12.50 2.68
CA GLY A 61 14.89 -13.57 1.81
C GLY A 61 13.39 -13.64 1.54
N ILE A 62 12.90 -14.85 1.28
CA ILE A 62 11.51 -15.12 0.82
C ILE A 62 10.43 -14.66 1.81
N SER A 63 10.79 -14.44 3.07
CA SER A 63 9.87 -13.92 4.09
C SER A 63 9.31 -12.53 3.77
N GLY A 64 9.95 -11.75 2.88
CA GLY A 64 9.39 -10.50 2.36
C GLY A 64 8.05 -10.68 1.64
N ALA A 65 7.80 -11.85 1.06
CA ALA A 65 6.55 -12.20 0.38
C ALA A 65 5.31 -12.13 1.30
N TRP A 66 5.50 -12.21 2.62
CA TRP A 66 4.39 -12.05 3.57
C TRP A 66 3.61 -10.75 3.39
N TYR A 67 4.23 -9.71 2.83
CA TYR A 67 3.50 -8.47 2.53
C TYR A 67 2.28 -8.73 1.64
N THR A 68 2.47 -9.37 0.48
CA THR A 68 1.36 -9.60 -0.46
C THR A 68 0.48 -10.77 -0.04
N ILE A 69 1.04 -11.80 0.59
CA ILE A 69 0.28 -12.93 1.13
C ILE A 69 -0.67 -12.44 2.22
N ALA A 70 -0.19 -11.65 3.18
CA ALA A 70 -1.02 -11.11 4.26
C ALA A 70 -2.10 -10.15 3.74
N ASN A 71 -1.78 -9.30 2.75
CA ASN A 71 -2.76 -8.43 2.10
C ASN A 71 -3.82 -9.25 1.34
N GLY A 72 -3.42 -10.29 0.61
CA GLY A 72 -4.35 -11.23 -0.03
C GLY A 72 -5.29 -11.89 0.98
N LEU A 73 -4.76 -12.39 2.11
CA LEU A 73 -5.56 -12.93 3.21
C LEU A 73 -6.53 -11.88 3.78
N GLY A 74 -6.10 -10.64 3.92
CA GLY A 74 -6.95 -9.54 4.38
C GLY A 74 -8.10 -9.22 3.42
N VAL A 75 -7.83 -9.18 2.12
CA VAL A 75 -8.88 -8.99 1.10
C VAL A 75 -9.83 -10.18 1.04
N LEU A 76 -9.34 -11.41 1.23
CA LEU A 76 -10.18 -12.60 1.35
C LEU A 76 -11.07 -12.55 2.60
N PHE A 77 -10.53 -12.10 3.73
CA PHE A 77 -11.29 -11.89 4.98
C PHE A 77 -12.41 -10.86 4.77
N LEU A 78 -12.11 -9.74 4.10
CA LEU A 78 -13.13 -8.77 3.69
C LEU A 78 -14.22 -9.42 2.82
N ALA A 79 -13.84 -10.23 1.83
CA ALA A 79 -14.78 -10.90 0.92
C ALA A 79 -15.76 -11.81 1.65
N LEU A 80 -15.26 -12.58 2.62
CA LEU A 80 -16.04 -13.60 3.32
C LEU A 80 -17.00 -12.97 4.34
N PHE A 81 -16.55 -11.97 5.08
CA PHE A 81 -17.27 -11.49 6.26
C PHE A 81 -17.89 -10.10 6.09
N PHE A 82 -17.24 -9.15 5.39
CA PHE A 82 -17.62 -7.74 5.43
C PHE A 82 -18.06 -7.13 4.09
N ALA A 83 -17.76 -7.74 2.95
CA ALA A 83 -18.13 -7.19 1.64
C ALA A 83 -19.66 -7.00 1.48
N LYS A 84 -20.47 -7.93 2.03
CA LYS A 84 -21.94 -7.79 2.05
C LYS A 84 -22.37 -6.60 2.89
N ILE A 85 -21.84 -6.46 4.10
CA ILE A 85 -22.17 -5.37 5.05
C ILE A 85 -21.81 -4.03 4.42
N TYR A 86 -20.59 -3.89 3.93
CA TYR A 86 -20.10 -2.66 3.33
C TYR A 86 -20.93 -2.22 2.12
N ARG A 87 -21.23 -3.17 1.24
CA ARG A 87 -22.04 -2.87 0.03
C ARG A 87 -23.48 -2.52 0.38
N SER A 88 -24.06 -3.11 1.45
CA SER A 88 -25.44 -2.81 1.87
C SER A 88 -25.57 -1.41 2.52
N ILE A 89 -24.52 -0.91 3.19
CA ILE A 89 -24.51 0.44 3.77
C ILE A 89 -24.51 1.52 2.67
N GLY A 90 -23.94 1.23 1.49
CA GLY A 90 -24.02 2.12 0.34
C GLY A 90 -23.17 3.40 0.46
N ARG A 91 -22.21 3.46 1.37
CA ARG A 91 -21.27 4.57 1.50
C ARG A 91 -20.04 4.35 0.63
N MET A 92 -19.42 5.44 0.13
CA MET A 92 -18.27 5.38 -0.78
C MET A 92 -16.92 5.49 -0.07
N THR A 93 -16.92 5.81 1.22
CA THR A 93 -15.71 5.95 2.03
C THR A 93 -15.82 5.17 3.33
N ILE A 94 -14.67 4.71 3.84
CA ILE A 94 -14.61 4.06 5.16
C ILE A 94 -15.06 5.01 6.27
N PRO A 95 -14.63 6.29 6.31
CA PRO A 95 -15.19 7.24 7.27
C PRO A 95 -16.72 7.39 7.14
N GLY A 96 -17.28 7.32 5.93
CA GLY A 96 -18.72 7.32 5.72
C GLY A 96 -19.42 6.07 6.29
N ILE A 97 -18.77 4.90 6.26
CA ILE A 97 -19.26 3.69 6.93
C ILE A 97 -19.23 3.87 8.46
N ILE A 98 -18.14 4.45 8.97
CA ILE A 98 -18.00 4.76 10.40
C ILE A 98 -19.04 5.80 10.85
N GLU A 99 -19.37 6.79 10.00
CA GLU A 99 -20.46 7.73 10.24
C GLU A 99 -21.82 7.02 10.39
N HIS A 100 -22.10 6.07 9.51
CA HIS A 100 -23.35 5.31 9.56
C HIS A 100 -23.50 4.54 10.88
N VAL A 101 -22.39 4.02 11.44
CA VAL A 101 -22.39 3.20 12.66
C VAL A 101 -22.30 4.05 13.93
N PHE A 102 -21.45 5.08 13.96
CA PHE A 102 -21.08 5.83 15.16
C PHE A 102 -21.34 7.35 15.08
N GLY A 103 -21.84 7.83 13.93
CA GLY A 103 -22.18 9.23 13.72
C GLY A 103 -20.99 10.12 13.33
N LYS A 104 -21.31 11.41 13.13
CA LYS A 104 -20.45 12.41 12.48
C LYS A 104 -19.12 12.68 13.20
N ARG A 105 -19.09 12.60 14.55
CA ARG A 105 -17.84 12.80 15.32
C ARG A 105 -16.83 11.70 15.02
N ALA A 106 -17.28 10.45 14.98
CA ALA A 106 -16.44 9.30 14.65
C ALA A 106 -15.94 9.35 13.21
N GLN A 107 -16.76 9.84 12.26
CA GLN A 107 -16.35 10.09 10.88
C GLN A 107 -15.15 11.03 10.81
N ILE A 108 -15.22 12.18 11.46
CA ILE A 108 -14.13 13.18 11.41
C ILE A 108 -12.82 12.61 11.96
N VAL A 109 -12.88 11.93 13.12
CA VAL A 109 -11.69 11.32 13.73
C VAL A 109 -11.10 10.27 12.80
N SER A 110 -11.92 9.36 12.29
CA SER A 110 -11.45 8.31 11.38
C SER A 110 -10.90 8.86 10.07
N SER A 111 -11.48 9.95 9.53
CA SER A 111 -10.96 10.61 8.33
C SER A 111 -9.55 11.15 8.54
N ILE A 112 -9.30 11.83 9.66
CA ILE A 112 -7.97 12.36 9.98
C ILE A 112 -6.96 11.21 10.09
N LEU A 113 -7.29 10.16 10.83
CA LEU A 113 -6.39 9.02 11.02
C LEU A 113 -6.12 8.26 9.72
N LEU A 114 -7.14 8.05 8.88
CA LEU A 114 -6.97 7.39 7.58
C LEU A 114 -6.21 8.26 6.57
N VAL A 115 -6.32 9.58 6.64
CA VAL A 115 -5.45 10.49 5.83
C VAL A 115 -3.99 10.30 6.24
N ILE A 116 -3.66 10.24 7.53
CA ILE A 116 -2.30 9.96 8.01
C ILE A 116 -1.80 8.62 7.45
N VAL A 117 -2.64 7.58 7.50
CA VAL A 117 -2.32 6.27 6.90
C VAL A 117 -2.03 6.40 5.39
N MET A 118 -2.88 7.10 4.64
CA MET A 118 -2.68 7.28 3.20
C MET A 118 -1.39 8.05 2.90
N LEU A 119 -1.07 9.07 3.67
CA LEU A 119 0.18 9.82 3.52
C LEU A 119 1.40 8.92 3.78
N ALA A 120 1.39 8.10 4.83
CA ALA A 120 2.50 7.19 5.12
C ALA A 120 2.70 6.13 4.01
N VAL A 121 1.61 5.55 3.48
CA VAL A 121 1.69 4.64 2.32
C VAL A 121 2.13 5.40 1.06
N GLY A 122 1.70 6.64 0.87
CA GLY A 122 2.17 7.51 -0.22
C GLY A 122 3.67 7.80 -0.15
N MET A 123 4.23 8.02 1.06
CA MET A 123 5.67 8.19 1.26
C MET A 123 6.45 6.96 0.76
N SER A 124 5.98 5.75 1.04
CA SER A 124 6.64 4.51 0.58
C SER A 124 6.65 4.39 -0.94
N GLN A 125 5.60 4.83 -1.64
CA GLN A 125 5.55 4.86 -3.10
C GLN A 125 6.56 5.87 -3.68
N ILE A 126 6.72 7.03 -3.05
CA ILE A 126 7.69 8.03 -3.49
C ILE A 126 9.12 7.58 -3.19
N ILE A 127 9.36 6.83 -2.10
CA ILE A 127 10.66 6.20 -1.85
C ILE A 127 10.98 5.21 -2.97
N ALA A 128 10.04 4.34 -3.34
CA ALA A 128 10.21 3.40 -4.43
C ALA A 128 10.52 4.11 -5.77
N ALA A 129 9.75 5.17 -6.10
CA ALA A 129 9.97 5.96 -7.31
C ALA A 129 11.32 6.71 -7.29
N GLY A 130 11.70 7.28 -6.16
CA GLY A 130 12.99 7.97 -5.98
C GLY A 130 14.17 7.02 -6.17
N LYS A 131 14.10 5.81 -5.59
CA LYS A 131 15.11 4.75 -5.75
C LYS A 131 15.14 4.19 -7.16
N PHE A 132 13.98 4.04 -7.81
CA PHE A 132 13.90 3.69 -9.24
C PHE A 132 14.65 4.72 -10.09
N GLY A 133 14.39 6.01 -9.92
CA GLY A 133 15.10 7.06 -10.66
C GLY A 133 16.59 7.15 -10.32
N GLN A 134 16.97 6.91 -9.07
CA GLN A 134 18.37 6.83 -8.66
C GLN A 134 19.09 5.67 -9.38
N ALA A 135 18.51 4.47 -9.36
CA ALA A 135 19.12 3.30 -10.00
C ALA A 135 19.15 3.40 -11.53
N LEU A 136 18.06 3.87 -12.16
CA LEU A 136 17.91 3.87 -13.63
C LEU A 136 18.58 5.06 -14.30
N LEU A 137 18.50 6.26 -13.69
CA LEU A 137 18.93 7.53 -14.30
C LEU A 137 20.20 8.10 -13.67
N GLY A 138 20.71 7.51 -12.61
CA GLY A 138 21.86 8.04 -11.85
C GLY A 138 21.59 9.37 -11.15
N LEU A 139 20.32 9.75 -10.99
CA LEU A 139 19.92 11.00 -10.33
C LEU A 139 20.07 10.88 -8.82
N ASP A 140 20.33 12.01 -8.15
CA ASP A 140 20.18 12.06 -6.69
C ASP A 140 18.77 11.65 -6.27
N PHE A 141 18.64 10.94 -5.14
CA PHE A 141 17.36 10.47 -4.64
C PHE A 141 16.33 11.59 -4.48
N ARG A 142 16.75 12.75 -3.94
CA ARG A 142 15.84 13.89 -3.69
C ARG A 142 15.30 14.45 -4.99
N VAL A 143 16.17 14.60 -6.00
CA VAL A 143 15.77 15.06 -7.32
C VAL A 143 14.77 14.08 -7.95
N SER A 144 15.06 12.78 -7.91
CA SER A 144 14.17 11.73 -8.41
C SER A 144 12.82 11.75 -7.70
N ALA A 145 12.81 11.83 -6.37
CA ALA A 145 11.58 11.87 -5.58
C ALA A 145 10.71 13.07 -5.94
N ILE A 146 11.30 14.27 -6.12
CA ILE A 146 10.57 15.48 -6.53
C ILE A 146 10.01 15.32 -7.93
N VAL A 147 10.81 14.87 -8.89
CA VAL A 147 10.37 14.70 -10.29
C VAL A 147 9.22 13.72 -10.39
N PHE A 148 9.34 12.54 -9.78
CA PHE A 148 8.27 11.54 -9.80
C PHE A 148 7.02 12.00 -9.03
N THR A 149 7.18 12.74 -7.93
CA THR A 149 6.02 13.33 -7.23
C THR A 149 5.27 14.29 -8.13
N CYS A 150 5.97 15.19 -8.84
CA CYS A 150 5.34 16.10 -9.80
C CYS A 150 4.56 15.33 -10.88
N ILE A 151 5.17 14.26 -11.43
CA ILE A 151 4.53 13.41 -12.43
C ILE A 151 3.27 12.75 -11.86
N PHE A 152 3.34 12.17 -10.65
CA PHE A 152 2.20 11.49 -10.02
C PHE A 152 1.05 12.45 -9.72
N VAL A 153 1.36 13.63 -9.19
CA VAL A 153 0.36 14.67 -8.92
C VAL A 153 -0.30 15.13 -10.21
N LEU A 154 0.46 15.47 -11.24
CA LEU A 154 -0.08 15.91 -12.53
C LEU A 154 -0.95 14.83 -13.17
N TYR A 155 -0.48 13.56 -13.18
CA TYR A 155 -1.26 12.43 -13.69
C TYR A 155 -2.58 12.25 -12.92
N THR A 156 -2.52 12.32 -11.59
CA THR A 156 -3.69 12.16 -10.72
C THR A 156 -4.72 13.26 -10.95
N LEU A 157 -4.27 14.51 -11.08
CA LEU A 157 -5.14 15.68 -11.32
C LEU A 157 -5.81 15.64 -12.70
N ALA A 158 -5.15 15.02 -13.70
CA ALA A 158 -5.66 14.92 -15.07
C ALA A 158 -6.69 13.78 -15.25
N GLY A 159 -6.50 12.62 -14.58
CA GLY A 159 -7.16 11.38 -14.97
C GLY A 159 -8.35 10.91 -14.11
N GLY A 160 -8.39 11.20 -12.83
CA GLY A 160 -9.41 10.67 -11.90
C GLY A 160 -9.49 9.13 -11.83
N MET A 161 -10.53 8.61 -11.19
CA MET A 161 -10.70 7.16 -10.91
C MET A 161 -10.85 6.29 -12.19
N LYS A 162 -11.51 6.78 -13.22
CA LYS A 162 -11.77 6.02 -14.45
C LYS A 162 -10.48 5.77 -15.24
N ALA A 163 -9.62 6.78 -15.32
CA ALA A 163 -8.31 6.63 -15.96
C ALA A 163 -7.43 5.64 -15.19
N VAL A 164 -7.38 5.75 -13.87
CA VAL A 164 -6.63 4.83 -12.99
C VAL A 164 -7.09 3.38 -13.19
N SER A 165 -8.41 3.12 -13.22
CA SER A 165 -8.93 1.76 -13.40
C SER A 165 -8.57 1.16 -14.78
N SER A 166 -8.61 1.98 -15.85
CA SER A 166 -8.28 1.51 -17.21
C SER A 166 -6.79 1.21 -17.38
N THR A 167 -5.92 2.05 -16.82
CA THR A 167 -4.46 1.83 -16.86
C THR A 167 -4.03 0.67 -15.98
N ASN A 168 -4.65 0.48 -14.81
CA ASN A 168 -4.32 -0.61 -13.89
C ASN A 168 -4.51 -2.00 -14.51
N THR A 169 -5.44 -2.16 -15.45
CA THR A 169 -5.60 -3.43 -16.17
C THR A 169 -4.33 -3.76 -16.97
N MET A 170 -3.82 -2.80 -17.74
CA MET A 170 -2.59 -2.97 -18.51
C MET A 170 -1.39 -3.17 -17.57
N HIS A 171 -1.30 -2.36 -16.50
CA HIS A 171 -0.22 -2.45 -15.54
C HIS A 171 -0.14 -3.84 -14.91
N LEU A 172 -1.27 -4.42 -14.48
CA LEU A 172 -1.31 -5.74 -13.86
C LEU A 172 -0.74 -6.84 -14.76
N PHE A 173 -1.12 -6.84 -16.06
CA PHE A 173 -0.58 -7.81 -17.02
C PHE A 173 0.92 -7.63 -17.24
N VAL A 174 1.38 -6.39 -17.44
CA VAL A 174 2.80 -6.10 -17.71
C VAL A 174 3.64 -6.45 -16.47
N MET A 175 3.15 -6.17 -15.26
CA MET A 175 3.83 -6.49 -14.01
C MET A 175 4.01 -8.00 -13.83
N TYR A 176 2.93 -8.78 -13.94
CA TYR A 176 3.01 -10.22 -13.78
C TYR A 176 3.89 -10.87 -14.84
N PHE A 177 3.63 -10.58 -16.11
CA PHE A 177 4.39 -11.14 -17.21
C PHE A 177 5.87 -10.73 -17.16
N GLY A 178 6.13 -9.44 -16.91
CA GLY A 178 7.49 -8.91 -16.82
C GLY A 178 8.28 -9.53 -15.68
N ILE A 179 7.74 -9.51 -14.46
CA ILE A 179 8.45 -9.99 -13.27
C ILE A 179 8.63 -11.52 -13.32
N LEU A 180 7.63 -12.27 -13.76
CA LEU A 180 7.77 -13.73 -13.94
C LEU A 180 8.85 -14.08 -14.96
N THR A 181 8.86 -13.40 -16.11
CA THR A 181 9.89 -13.59 -17.13
C THR A 181 11.27 -13.25 -16.60
N ALA A 182 11.41 -12.16 -15.83
CA ALA A 182 12.67 -11.78 -15.19
C ALA A 182 13.17 -12.86 -14.24
N VAL A 183 12.31 -13.36 -13.34
CA VAL A 183 12.69 -14.42 -12.37
C VAL A 183 13.21 -15.65 -13.11
N ILE A 184 12.52 -16.09 -14.17
CA ILE A 184 12.93 -17.26 -14.95
C ILE A 184 14.31 -17.03 -15.60
N ILE A 185 14.51 -15.91 -16.29
CA ILE A 185 15.77 -15.60 -16.96
C ILE A 185 16.92 -15.48 -15.96
N LEU A 186 16.70 -14.82 -14.83
CA LEU A 186 17.72 -14.62 -13.81
C LEU A 186 18.14 -15.94 -13.16
N ILE A 187 17.21 -16.81 -12.81
CA ILE A 187 17.52 -18.13 -12.25
C ILE A 187 18.29 -19.00 -13.28
N VAL A 188 17.88 -18.99 -14.54
CA VAL A 188 18.61 -19.69 -15.61
C VAL A 188 20.04 -19.15 -15.77
N ARG A 189 20.23 -17.84 -15.73
CA ARG A 189 21.56 -17.20 -15.81
C ARG A 189 22.47 -17.55 -14.63
N LEU A 190 21.91 -17.76 -13.45
CA LEU A 190 22.66 -18.21 -12.27
C LEU A 190 23.03 -19.72 -12.31
N GLY A 191 22.74 -20.42 -13.40
CA GLY A 191 23.00 -21.85 -13.56
C GLY A 191 21.84 -22.76 -13.14
N GLY A 192 20.62 -22.19 -13.06
CA GLY A 192 19.39 -22.91 -12.70
C GLY A 192 19.11 -22.92 -11.20
N TRP A 193 18.02 -23.57 -10.83
CA TRP A 193 17.52 -23.57 -9.46
C TRP A 193 18.52 -24.16 -8.44
N SER A 194 19.22 -25.24 -8.80
CA SER A 194 20.20 -25.88 -7.92
C SER A 194 21.40 -24.96 -7.62
N ALA A 195 21.94 -24.28 -8.64
CA ALA A 195 23.03 -23.35 -8.46
C ALA A 195 22.60 -22.12 -7.64
N PHE A 196 21.40 -21.60 -7.90
CA PHE A 196 20.81 -20.49 -7.14
C PHE A 196 20.65 -20.87 -5.65
N THR A 197 20.05 -22.02 -5.33
CA THR A 197 19.86 -22.45 -3.94
C THR A 197 21.21 -22.75 -3.26
N GLY A 198 22.18 -23.30 -3.98
CA GLY A 198 23.53 -23.51 -3.48
C GLY A 198 24.23 -22.22 -3.11
N ALA A 199 24.15 -21.18 -3.97
CA ALA A 199 24.71 -19.86 -3.69
C ALA A 199 24.07 -19.21 -2.45
N ILE A 200 22.75 -19.32 -2.31
CA ILE A 200 22.05 -18.81 -1.12
C ILE A 200 22.43 -19.59 0.14
N SER A 201 22.53 -20.90 0.08
CA SER A 201 22.97 -21.71 1.24
C SER A 201 24.36 -21.35 1.72
N LEU A 202 25.25 -20.96 0.80
CA LEU A 202 26.59 -20.48 1.13
C LEU A 202 26.52 -19.12 1.87
N ILE A 203 25.74 -18.17 1.35
CA ILE A 203 25.51 -16.86 2.00
C ILE A 203 24.88 -17.07 3.38
N ASP A 204 23.86 -17.91 3.50
CA ASP A 204 23.19 -18.21 4.75
C ASP A 204 24.14 -18.80 5.80
N SER A 205 25.07 -19.65 5.39
CA SER A 205 26.09 -20.21 6.29
C SER A 205 27.09 -19.18 6.77
N GLN A 206 27.43 -18.19 5.96
CA GLN A 206 28.37 -17.13 6.28
C GLN A 206 27.76 -16.00 7.15
N GLU A 207 26.52 -15.60 6.84
CA GLU A 207 25.83 -14.50 7.51
C GLU A 207 24.93 -14.95 8.66
N GLY A 208 24.72 -16.25 8.87
CA GLY A 208 23.79 -16.78 9.87
C GLY A 208 22.30 -16.51 9.54
N THR A 209 22.00 -16.33 8.25
CA THR A 209 20.66 -16.01 7.74
C THR A 209 19.92 -17.25 7.25
N ARG A 210 18.68 -17.09 6.81
CA ARG A 210 17.83 -18.16 6.24
C ARG A 210 16.94 -17.61 5.13
N HIS A 211 17.55 -17.19 4.02
CA HIS A 211 16.84 -16.48 2.92
C HIS A 211 15.69 -17.29 2.28
N LEU A 212 15.74 -18.60 2.30
CA LEU A 212 14.64 -19.45 1.77
C LEU A 212 13.58 -19.81 2.82
N SER A 213 13.70 -19.31 4.06
CA SER A 213 12.70 -19.53 5.11
C SER A 213 11.62 -18.46 5.09
N MET A 214 10.34 -18.89 5.07
CA MET A 214 9.19 -17.98 5.19
C MET A 214 9.14 -17.25 6.53
N THR A 215 9.87 -17.70 7.55
CA THR A 215 9.90 -17.10 8.90
C THR A 215 11.24 -16.47 9.23
N ALA A 216 12.08 -16.16 8.26
CA ALA A 216 13.41 -15.55 8.47
C ALA A 216 13.35 -14.22 9.23
N ILE A 217 12.31 -13.41 8.99
CA ILE A 217 12.07 -12.14 9.73
C ILE A 217 11.56 -12.35 11.17
N GLY A 218 11.41 -13.60 11.61
CA GLY A 218 10.85 -13.94 12.92
C GLY A 218 9.32 -14.06 12.95
N PHE A 219 8.82 -15.06 13.67
CA PHE A 219 7.37 -15.30 13.80
C PHE A 219 6.59 -14.09 14.35
N PRO A 220 7.08 -13.31 15.34
CA PRO A 220 6.38 -12.15 15.84
C PRO A 220 6.14 -11.09 14.77
N LYS A 221 7.10 -10.88 13.86
CA LYS A 221 6.97 -9.92 12.77
C LYS A 221 5.99 -10.41 11.70
N VAL A 222 6.07 -11.69 11.33
CA VAL A 222 5.12 -12.33 10.38
C VAL A 222 3.70 -12.23 10.90
N SER A 223 3.44 -12.65 12.15
CA SER A 223 2.09 -12.60 12.74
C SER A 223 1.56 -11.19 12.91
N SER A 224 2.42 -10.23 13.25
CA SER A 224 2.09 -8.81 13.28
C SER A 224 1.64 -8.30 11.90
N TRP A 225 2.36 -8.67 10.84
CA TRP A 225 2.02 -8.31 9.47
C TRP A 225 0.70 -8.93 9.01
N VAL A 226 0.49 -10.20 9.33
CA VAL A 226 -0.77 -10.90 9.02
C VAL A 226 -1.94 -10.20 9.73
N ILE A 227 -1.83 -9.89 11.02
CA ILE A 227 -2.89 -9.21 11.77
C ILE A 227 -3.15 -7.79 11.21
N ALA A 228 -2.08 -7.02 10.99
CA ALA A 228 -2.19 -5.66 10.45
C ALA A 228 -2.86 -5.65 9.07
N SER A 229 -2.49 -6.59 8.19
CA SER A 229 -3.07 -6.70 6.85
C SER A 229 -4.49 -7.26 6.86
N LEU A 230 -4.76 -8.28 7.67
CA LEU A 230 -6.07 -8.93 7.75
C LEU A 230 -7.14 -7.94 8.24
N LEU A 231 -6.85 -7.21 9.29
CA LEU A 231 -7.74 -6.17 9.81
C LEU A 231 -7.69 -4.90 8.94
N GLY A 232 -6.50 -4.48 8.56
CA GLY A 232 -6.27 -3.26 7.80
C GLY A 232 -6.84 -3.28 6.38
N ALA A 233 -6.93 -4.45 5.72
CA ALA A 233 -7.57 -4.54 4.42
C ALA A 233 -9.03 -4.08 4.45
N CYS A 234 -9.72 -4.29 5.59
CA CYS A 234 -11.11 -3.87 5.75
C CYS A 234 -11.30 -2.34 5.89
N THR A 235 -10.23 -1.58 6.09
CA THR A 235 -10.25 -0.11 6.16
C THR A 235 -9.30 0.55 5.16
N ALA A 236 -8.81 -0.21 4.17
CA ALA A 236 -7.96 0.28 3.09
C ALA A 236 -8.76 1.09 2.07
N GLN A 237 -8.92 2.40 2.30
CA GLN A 237 -9.79 3.26 1.48
C GLN A 237 -9.53 3.11 -0.02
N ALA A 238 -8.28 3.20 -0.48
CA ALA A 238 -7.95 3.13 -1.91
C ALA A 238 -8.24 1.74 -2.52
N GLY A 239 -7.90 0.66 -1.80
CA GLY A 239 -8.11 -0.72 -2.27
C GLY A 239 -9.56 -1.18 -2.23
N ILE A 240 -10.37 -0.63 -1.30
CA ILE A 240 -11.79 -0.99 -1.14
C ILE A 240 -12.70 -0.12 -2.00
N GLN A 241 -12.32 1.08 -2.34
CA GLN A 241 -13.18 2.00 -3.09
C GLN A 241 -13.76 1.38 -4.37
N PRO A 242 -13.01 0.62 -5.21
CA PRO A 242 -13.57 -0.08 -6.35
C PRO A 242 -14.62 -1.15 -5.94
N VAL A 243 -14.43 -1.79 -4.79
CA VAL A 243 -15.37 -2.79 -4.24
C VAL A 243 -16.68 -2.13 -3.81
N LEU A 244 -16.59 -0.97 -3.14
CA LEU A 244 -17.77 -0.18 -2.77
C LEU A 244 -18.54 0.33 -4.00
N ALA A 245 -17.84 0.56 -5.12
CA ALA A 245 -18.43 0.95 -6.40
C ALA A 245 -19.01 -0.22 -7.22
N SER A 246 -18.98 -1.46 -6.71
CA SER A 246 -19.50 -2.64 -7.41
C SER A 246 -21.00 -2.50 -7.73
N LYS A 247 -21.45 -3.13 -8.82
CA LYS A 247 -22.88 -3.11 -9.23
C LYS A 247 -23.80 -3.81 -8.22
N ASP A 248 -23.33 -4.89 -7.60
CA ASP A 248 -24.09 -5.70 -6.65
C ASP A 248 -23.17 -6.44 -5.64
N ILE A 249 -23.76 -7.06 -4.61
CA ILE A 249 -23.06 -7.79 -3.56
C ILE A 249 -22.29 -9.01 -4.10
N PRO A 250 -22.87 -9.87 -4.98
CA PRO A 250 -22.14 -10.98 -5.56
C PRO A 250 -20.88 -10.54 -6.35
N THR A 251 -21.00 -9.44 -7.10
CA THR A 251 -19.87 -8.85 -7.83
C THR A 251 -18.76 -8.38 -6.87
N ALA A 252 -19.14 -7.67 -5.80
CA ALA A 252 -18.19 -7.22 -4.76
C ALA A 252 -17.42 -8.40 -4.16
N ARG A 253 -18.13 -9.46 -3.74
CA ARG A 253 -17.55 -10.64 -3.13
C ARG A 253 -16.62 -11.41 -4.07
N LYS A 254 -17.07 -11.69 -5.30
CA LYS A 254 -16.26 -12.36 -6.32
C LYS A 254 -15.00 -11.57 -6.66
N ALA A 255 -15.14 -10.25 -6.82
CA ALA A 255 -14.00 -9.38 -7.11
C ALA A 255 -12.96 -9.41 -5.99
N CYS A 256 -13.35 -9.34 -4.72
CA CYS A 256 -12.43 -9.45 -3.60
C CYS A 256 -11.70 -10.81 -3.58
N ILE A 257 -12.39 -11.93 -3.84
CA ILE A 257 -11.77 -13.26 -3.90
C ILE A 257 -10.71 -13.31 -5.00
N TYR A 258 -11.04 -12.86 -6.22
CA TYR A 258 -10.07 -12.84 -7.31
C TYR A 258 -8.92 -11.85 -7.07
N THR A 259 -9.19 -10.69 -6.47
CA THR A 259 -8.13 -9.76 -6.04
C THR A 259 -7.16 -10.43 -5.07
N ALA A 260 -7.68 -11.18 -4.08
CA ALA A 260 -6.84 -11.90 -3.12
C ALA A 260 -5.95 -12.95 -3.81
N LEU A 261 -6.52 -13.73 -4.74
CA LEU A 261 -5.80 -14.75 -5.50
C LEU A 261 -4.72 -14.15 -6.42
N VAL A 262 -4.96 -12.97 -6.96
CA VAL A 262 -3.99 -12.25 -7.79
C VAL A 262 -2.93 -11.58 -6.92
N THR A 263 -3.27 -11.02 -5.78
CA THR A 263 -2.33 -10.27 -4.94
C THR A 263 -1.36 -11.19 -4.19
N ALA A 264 -1.83 -12.27 -3.59
CA ALA A 264 -1.03 -13.09 -2.68
C ALA A 264 0.26 -13.67 -3.29
N PRO A 265 0.28 -14.28 -4.49
CA PRO A 265 1.48 -14.93 -5.03
C PRO A 265 2.53 -13.96 -5.58
N PHE A 266 2.16 -12.71 -5.87
CA PHE A 266 3.03 -11.74 -6.52
C PHE A 266 4.32 -11.46 -5.70
N GLY A 267 4.21 -11.37 -4.38
CA GLY A 267 5.35 -11.11 -3.51
C GLY A 267 6.40 -12.23 -3.50
N LEU A 268 6.02 -13.48 -3.82
CA LEU A 268 7.01 -14.54 -3.98
C LEU A 268 7.96 -14.24 -5.14
N LEU A 269 7.43 -13.73 -6.25
CA LEU A 269 8.22 -13.40 -7.42
C LEU A 269 9.15 -12.21 -7.14
N THR A 270 8.64 -11.16 -6.51
CA THR A 270 9.45 -9.96 -6.20
C THR A 270 10.47 -10.21 -5.09
N ALA A 271 10.16 -11.04 -4.10
CA ALA A 271 11.13 -11.48 -3.09
C ALA A 271 12.26 -12.31 -3.72
N LEU A 272 11.94 -13.22 -4.66
CA LEU A 272 12.96 -13.98 -5.40
C LEU A 272 13.93 -13.08 -6.17
N ILE A 273 13.44 -11.99 -6.78
CA ILE A 273 14.32 -11.01 -7.43
C ILE A 273 15.27 -10.36 -6.41
N GLY A 274 14.76 -10.02 -5.22
CA GLY A 274 15.59 -9.50 -4.14
C GLY A 274 16.68 -10.48 -3.73
N ILE A 275 16.34 -11.77 -3.59
CA ILE A 275 17.32 -12.84 -3.26
C ILE A 275 18.36 -12.99 -4.39
N VAL A 276 17.93 -12.97 -5.65
CA VAL A 276 18.85 -12.96 -6.80
C VAL A 276 19.81 -11.74 -6.72
N GLY A 277 19.27 -10.55 -6.37
CA GLY A 277 20.07 -9.37 -6.14
C GLY A 277 21.11 -9.56 -5.04
N LYS A 278 20.77 -10.24 -3.95
CA LYS A 278 21.70 -10.59 -2.87
C LYS A 278 22.83 -11.51 -3.35
N VAL A 279 22.49 -12.55 -4.13
CA VAL A 279 23.49 -13.45 -4.73
C VAL A 279 24.43 -12.67 -5.66
N MET A 280 23.90 -11.88 -6.56
CA MET A 280 24.70 -11.10 -7.51
C MET A 280 25.58 -10.04 -6.79
N SER A 281 25.04 -9.40 -5.74
CA SER A 281 25.80 -8.45 -4.91
C SER A 281 26.95 -9.14 -4.18
N SER A 282 26.72 -10.30 -3.56
CA SER A 282 27.77 -11.05 -2.87
C SER A 282 28.89 -11.55 -3.82
N GLN A 283 28.56 -11.80 -5.08
CA GLN A 283 29.50 -12.15 -6.16
C GLN A 283 30.21 -10.92 -6.76
N GLY A 284 29.85 -9.68 -6.35
CA GLY A 284 30.37 -8.44 -6.94
C GLY A 284 29.89 -8.16 -8.36
N THR A 285 28.87 -8.88 -8.85
CA THR A 285 28.35 -8.76 -10.22
C THR A 285 27.18 -7.79 -10.35
N LEU A 286 26.51 -7.42 -9.24
CA LEU A 286 25.50 -6.38 -9.21
C LEU A 286 26.13 -5.03 -8.91
N VAL A 287 26.31 -4.23 -9.94
CA VAL A 287 26.92 -2.90 -9.82
C VAL A 287 25.94 -1.79 -10.20
N ASP A 288 26.08 -0.63 -9.59
CA ASP A 288 25.36 0.57 -9.95
C ASP A 288 25.96 1.27 -11.20
N LEU A 289 25.39 2.37 -11.62
CA LEU A 289 25.88 3.15 -12.76
C LEU A 289 27.26 3.78 -12.55
N THR A 290 27.76 3.81 -11.32
CA THR A 290 29.10 4.30 -10.96
C THR A 290 30.13 3.19 -10.85
N GLY A 291 29.72 1.92 -11.05
CA GLY A 291 30.58 0.74 -10.95
C GLY A 291 30.74 0.20 -9.52
N ASN A 292 30.04 0.75 -8.52
CA ASN A 292 30.07 0.25 -7.16
C ASN A 292 29.09 -0.92 -6.98
N VAL A 293 29.47 -1.88 -6.14
CA VAL A 293 28.58 -3.01 -5.80
C VAL A 293 27.35 -2.48 -5.06
N VAL A 294 26.17 -2.89 -5.50
CA VAL A 294 24.90 -2.50 -4.88
C VAL A 294 24.72 -3.24 -3.56
N THR A 295 24.70 -2.50 -2.47
CA THR A 295 24.47 -3.01 -1.09
C THR A 295 23.15 -2.52 -0.51
N ASP A 296 22.53 -1.48 -1.06
CA ASP A 296 21.22 -1.00 -0.66
C ASP A 296 20.11 -1.86 -1.29
N GLY A 297 19.42 -2.66 -0.47
CA GLY A 297 18.32 -3.51 -0.92
C GLY A 297 17.18 -2.76 -1.63
N LYS A 298 17.02 -1.45 -1.36
CA LYS A 298 16.02 -0.60 -2.06
C LYS A 298 16.34 -0.38 -3.55
N LEU A 299 17.61 -0.57 -3.94
CA LEU A 299 18.05 -0.49 -5.33
C LEU A 299 18.02 -1.87 -6.01
N ALA A 300 17.88 -2.96 -5.24
CA ALA A 300 18.05 -4.33 -5.73
C ALA A 300 17.17 -4.64 -6.94
N LEU A 301 15.86 -4.38 -6.87
CA LEU A 301 14.93 -4.68 -7.96
C LEU A 301 15.38 -4.01 -9.26
N THR A 302 15.51 -2.69 -9.25
CA THR A 302 15.83 -1.91 -10.44
C THR A 302 17.20 -2.27 -10.99
N SER A 303 18.21 -2.41 -10.13
CA SER A 303 19.59 -2.76 -10.54
C SER A 303 19.67 -4.17 -11.16
N VAL A 304 18.99 -5.15 -10.56
CA VAL A 304 18.89 -6.52 -11.13
C VAL A 304 18.21 -6.49 -12.51
N MET A 305 17.15 -5.69 -12.67
CA MET A 305 16.46 -5.57 -13.96
C MET A 305 17.34 -4.95 -15.04
N MET A 306 18.25 -4.05 -14.67
CA MET A 306 19.21 -3.45 -15.62
C MET A 306 20.26 -4.46 -16.13
N THR A 307 20.48 -5.59 -15.48
CA THR A 307 21.36 -6.67 -15.96
C THR A 307 20.73 -7.55 -17.03
N LEU A 308 19.41 -7.47 -17.22
CA LEU A 308 18.67 -8.23 -18.23
C LEU A 308 18.92 -7.71 -19.65
N PRO A 309 18.64 -8.53 -20.69
CA PRO A 309 18.68 -8.03 -22.06
C PRO A 309 17.82 -6.77 -22.21
N PRO A 310 18.25 -5.78 -23.02
CA PRO A 310 17.64 -4.43 -23.04
C PRO A 310 16.12 -4.41 -23.25
N VAL A 311 15.58 -5.33 -24.05
CA VAL A 311 14.14 -5.41 -24.31
C VAL A 311 13.40 -5.93 -23.07
N VAL A 312 13.89 -7.01 -22.47
CA VAL A 312 13.27 -7.63 -21.28
C VAL A 312 13.44 -6.69 -20.09
N GLY A 313 14.65 -6.22 -19.82
CA GLY A 313 14.92 -5.27 -18.73
C GLY A 313 14.09 -4.00 -18.86
N GLY A 314 13.99 -3.42 -20.07
CA GLY A 314 13.17 -2.26 -20.33
C GLY A 314 11.67 -2.49 -20.08
N LEU A 315 11.15 -3.68 -20.43
CA LEU A 315 9.74 -4.04 -20.17
C LEU A 315 9.47 -4.19 -18.67
N VAL A 316 10.40 -4.83 -17.93
CA VAL A 316 10.22 -5.04 -16.49
C VAL A 316 10.40 -3.75 -15.71
N LEU A 317 11.34 -2.88 -16.10
CA LEU A 317 11.47 -1.53 -15.53
C LEU A 317 10.22 -0.67 -15.81
N ALA A 318 9.61 -0.83 -17.00
CA ALA A 318 8.32 -0.20 -17.27
C ALA A 318 7.20 -0.77 -16.37
N ALA A 319 7.24 -2.08 -16.09
CA ALA A 319 6.30 -2.71 -15.14
C ALA A 319 6.50 -2.21 -13.70
N GLU A 320 7.73 -2.01 -13.25
CA GLU A 320 8.04 -1.44 -11.94
C GLU A 320 7.48 0.00 -11.83
N LEU A 321 7.74 0.84 -12.81
CA LEU A 321 7.19 2.20 -12.85
C LEU A 321 5.66 2.18 -12.90
N ALA A 322 5.07 1.26 -13.66
CA ALA A 322 3.63 1.07 -13.72
C ALA A 322 3.03 0.70 -12.36
N ALA A 323 3.68 -0.21 -11.63
CA ALA A 323 3.28 -0.60 -10.28
C ALA A 323 3.27 0.59 -9.33
N ILE A 324 4.32 1.40 -9.34
CA ILE A 324 4.42 2.59 -8.51
C ILE A 324 3.31 3.60 -8.86
N LEU A 325 3.10 3.89 -10.16
CA LEU A 325 2.06 4.82 -10.64
C LEU A 325 0.65 4.36 -10.28
N SER A 326 0.37 3.06 -10.46
CA SER A 326 -0.95 2.48 -10.20
C SER A 326 -1.40 2.60 -8.75
N THR A 327 -0.45 2.72 -7.84
CA THR A 327 -0.69 2.80 -6.39
C THR A 327 -0.53 4.23 -5.85
N ALA A 328 0.50 4.96 -6.25
CA ALA A 328 0.74 6.32 -5.77
C ALA A 328 -0.43 7.26 -6.09
N SER A 329 -0.94 7.21 -7.33
CA SER A 329 -2.02 8.08 -7.78
C SER A 329 -3.34 7.89 -7.01
N PRO A 330 -3.90 6.67 -6.87
CA PRO A 330 -5.12 6.47 -6.10
C PRO A 330 -4.94 6.77 -4.60
N ILE A 331 -3.78 6.55 -4.01
CA ILE A 331 -3.51 6.88 -2.60
C ILE A 331 -3.55 8.39 -2.37
N ILE A 332 -2.86 9.17 -3.18
CA ILE A 332 -2.85 10.63 -3.10
C ILE A 332 -4.26 11.19 -3.36
N LEU A 333 -4.98 10.61 -4.33
CA LEU A 333 -6.37 10.97 -4.64
C LEU A 333 -7.32 10.63 -3.48
N ALA A 334 -7.15 9.47 -2.85
CA ALA A 334 -7.96 9.04 -1.71
C ALA A 334 -7.76 9.98 -0.51
N ALA A 335 -6.52 10.36 -0.20
CA ALA A 335 -6.23 11.36 0.83
C ALA A 335 -6.93 12.70 0.53
N GLY A 336 -6.79 13.21 -0.70
CA GLY A 336 -7.46 14.43 -1.16
C GLY A 336 -8.99 14.34 -1.10
N THR A 337 -9.55 13.18 -1.45
CA THR A 337 -11.01 12.94 -1.39
C THR A 337 -11.54 12.94 0.04
N MET A 338 -10.86 12.29 0.98
CA MET A 338 -11.24 12.29 2.40
C MET A 338 -11.13 13.70 2.99
N LEU A 339 -10.05 14.43 2.71
CA LEU A 339 -9.91 15.83 3.13
C LEU A 339 -11.03 16.72 2.58
N THR A 340 -11.44 16.51 1.34
CA THR A 340 -12.48 17.32 0.69
C THR A 340 -13.88 16.95 1.15
N LYS A 341 -14.25 15.65 1.10
CA LYS A 341 -15.61 15.19 1.39
C LYS A 341 -15.88 15.09 2.89
N ASP A 342 -14.99 14.41 3.60
CA ASP A 342 -15.24 14.03 5.00
C ASP A 342 -14.85 15.14 5.99
N LEU A 343 -13.97 16.10 5.60
CA LEU A 343 -13.59 17.23 6.44
C LEU A 343 -14.12 18.55 5.90
N TYR A 344 -13.78 18.97 4.67
CA TYR A 344 -14.17 20.28 4.15
C TYR A 344 -15.68 20.37 3.95
N GLN A 345 -16.28 19.49 3.17
CA GLN A 345 -17.72 19.50 2.88
C GLN A 345 -18.55 19.17 4.14
N ALA A 346 -18.10 18.21 4.96
CA ALA A 346 -18.87 17.79 6.13
C ALA A 346 -18.85 18.79 7.27
N LYS A 347 -17.80 19.67 7.38
CA LYS A 347 -17.61 20.50 8.56
C LYS A 347 -17.39 22.01 8.25
N ILE A 348 -16.68 22.34 7.16
CA ILE A 348 -16.28 23.71 6.86
C ILE A 348 -17.31 24.40 5.97
N ASN A 349 -17.69 23.78 4.85
CA ASN A 349 -18.67 24.32 3.92
C ASN A 349 -19.64 23.23 3.45
N THR A 350 -20.73 23.06 4.18
CA THR A 350 -21.77 22.05 3.90
C THR A 350 -22.57 22.34 2.62
N HIS A 351 -22.53 23.58 2.13
CA HIS A 351 -23.22 24.04 0.92
C HIS A 351 -22.28 24.33 -0.24
N ALA A 352 -21.04 23.77 -0.19
CA ALA A 352 -20.04 23.97 -1.23
C ALA A 352 -20.56 23.53 -2.61
N SER A 353 -20.34 24.36 -3.60
CA SER A 353 -20.68 24.04 -4.99
C SER A 353 -19.81 22.90 -5.53
N GLU A 354 -20.26 22.19 -6.58
CA GLU A 354 -19.44 21.17 -7.24
C GLU A 354 -18.10 21.71 -7.75
N LYS A 355 -18.06 22.98 -8.18
CA LYS A 355 -16.83 23.65 -8.63
C LYS A 355 -15.86 23.89 -7.47
N ASP A 356 -16.37 24.28 -6.30
CA ASP A 356 -15.55 24.49 -5.10
C ASP A 356 -14.99 23.16 -4.59
N LEU A 357 -15.83 22.12 -4.54
CA LEU A 357 -15.39 20.78 -4.16
C LEU A 357 -14.29 20.24 -5.09
N LEU A 358 -14.43 20.45 -6.40
CA LEU A 358 -13.40 20.04 -7.36
C LEU A 358 -12.10 20.82 -7.16
N ARG A 359 -12.17 22.14 -6.90
CA ARG A 359 -10.99 22.98 -6.63
C ARG A 359 -10.30 22.54 -5.35
N VAL A 360 -11.04 22.37 -4.26
CA VAL A 360 -10.51 21.91 -2.98
C VAL A 360 -9.89 20.50 -3.13
N SER A 361 -10.56 19.57 -3.83
CA SER A 361 -10.02 18.23 -4.08
C SER A 361 -8.68 18.27 -4.83
N ARG A 362 -8.54 19.14 -5.84
CA ARG A 362 -7.26 19.29 -6.54
C ARG A 362 -6.16 19.84 -5.64
N VAL A 363 -6.46 20.85 -4.84
CA VAL A 363 -5.49 21.45 -3.92
C VAL A 363 -5.08 20.44 -2.84
N THR A 364 -6.03 19.78 -2.19
CA THR A 364 -5.74 18.78 -1.15
C THR A 364 -4.97 17.57 -1.69
N THR A 365 -5.26 17.13 -2.92
CA THR A 365 -4.50 16.08 -3.60
C THR A 365 -3.06 16.52 -3.86
N ALA A 366 -2.84 17.74 -4.39
CA ALA A 366 -1.50 18.27 -4.62
C ALA A 366 -0.71 18.43 -3.31
N CYS A 367 -1.34 18.98 -2.26
CA CYS A 367 -0.73 19.11 -0.93
C CYS A 367 -0.36 17.72 -0.35
N SER A 368 -1.22 16.70 -0.52
CA SER A 368 -0.93 15.34 -0.09
C SER A 368 0.32 14.79 -0.79
N GLY A 369 0.47 15.02 -2.09
CA GLY A 369 1.67 14.63 -2.84
C GLY A 369 2.95 15.30 -2.30
N VAL A 370 2.88 16.61 -2.04
CA VAL A 370 4.03 17.37 -1.48
C VAL A 370 4.41 16.84 -0.09
N ILE A 371 3.43 16.61 0.79
CA ILE A 371 3.67 16.04 2.13
C ILE A 371 4.31 14.65 2.02
N CYS A 372 3.83 13.80 1.11
CA CYS A 372 4.41 12.49 0.86
C CYS A 372 5.87 12.60 0.38
N CYS A 373 6.19 13.57 -0.49
CA CYS A 373 7.54 13.80 -0.96
C CYS A 373 8.51 14.22 0.16
N ILE A 374 8.11 15.19 0.97
CA ILE A 374 8.89 15.64 2.13
C ILE A 374 9.14 14.48 3.10
N GLY A 375 8.10 13.73 3.44
CA GLY A 375 8.22 12.56 4.32
C GLY A 375 9.09 11.44 3.74
N ALA A 376 9.00 11.18 2.44
CA ALA A 376 9.85 10.20 1.76
C ALA A 376 11.34 10.58 1.84
N ILE A 377 11.67 11.86 1.60
CA ILE A 377 13.05 12.37 1.72
C ILE A 377 13.57 12.26 3.16
N ALA A 378 12.72 12.50 4.16
CA ALA A 378 13.10 12.39 5.56
C ALA A 378 13.32 10.94 6.04
N LEU A 379 12.55 9.97 5.50
CA LEU A 379 12.51 8.61 6.01
C LEU A 379 13.37 7.60 5.24
N VAL A 380 13.81 7.91 4.02
CA VAL A 380 14.47 6.96 3.11
C VAL A 380 15.71 6.28 3.68
N ASN A 381 16.49 6.98 4.50
CA ASN A 381 17.75 6.46 5.01
C ASN A 381 17.61 5.66 6.31
N ASN A 382 16.51 5.86 7.03
CA ASN A 382 16.36 5.36 8.40
C ASN A 382 15.38 4.18 8.52
N ASN A 383 14.62 3.87 7.47
CA ASN A 383 13.57 2.85 7.53
C ASN A 383 13.49 2.04 6.24
N ASN A 384 13.16 0.76 6.37
CA ASN A 384 12.79 -0.06 5.21
C ASN A 384 11.39 0.31 4.71
N VAL A 385 11.14 0.17 3.41
CA VAL A 385 9.86 0.53 2.78
C VAL A 385 8.69 -0.19 3.44
N LEU A 386 8.81 -1.49 3.72
CA LEU A 386 7.74 -2.26 4.37
C LEU A 386 7.48 -1.82 5.80
N ASP A 387 8.49 -1.42 6.56
CA ASP A 387 8.32 -0.98 7.96
C ASP A 387 7.48 0.30 8.03
N ILE A 388 7.69 1.26 7.11
CA ILE A 388 6.87 2.48 7.00
C ILE A 388 5.40 2.11 6.75
N VAL A 389 5.16 1.20 5.81
CA VAL A 389 3.79 0.79 5.44
C VAL A 389 3.11 0.04 6.56
N TYR A 390 3.80 -0.88 7.24
CA TYR A 390 3.21 -1.64 8.33
C TYR A 390 2.93 -0.80 9.58
N SER A 391 3.71 0.24 9.83
CA SER A 391 3.36 1.24 10.86
C SER A 391 2.00 1.88 10.59
N ALA A 392 1.72 2.23 9.32
CA ALA A 392 0.43 2.76 8.91
C ALA A 392 -0.69 1.70 8.93
N TYR A 393 -0.37 0.45 8.54
CA TYR A 393 -1.34 -0.65 8.53
C TYR A 393 -1.78 -1.05 9.93
N SER A 394 -0.91 -0.91 10.93
CA SER A 394 -1.24 -1.14 12.34
C SER A 394 -2.38 -0.22 12.80
N LEU A 395 -2.28 1.08 12.50
CA LEU A 395 -3.33 2.05 12.80
C LEU A 395 -4.62 1.73 12.03
N ARG A 396 -4.51 1.43 10.74
CA ARG A 396 -5.65 1.08 9.88
C ARG A 396 -6.38 -0.17 10.40
N GLY A 397 -5.63 -1.21 10.81
CA GLY A 397 -6.19 -2.43 11.40
C GLY A 397 -6.90 -2.17 12.74
N ALA A 398 -6.33 -1.33 13.57
CA ALA A 398 -6.92 -0.96 14.85
C ALA A 398 -8.24 -0.17 14.69
N LEU A 399 -8.35 0.70 13.68
CA LEU A 399 -9.61 1.37 13.34
C LEU A 399 -10.70 0.37 12.94
N PHE A 400 -10.34 -0.71 12.27
CA PHE A 400 -11.28 -1.78 11.94
C PHE A 400 -11.78 -2.52 13.18
N VAL A 401 -10.94 -2.71 14.20
CA VAL A 401 -11.37 -3.30 15.49
C VAL A 401 -12.50 -2.48 16.11
N VAL A 402 -12.39 -1.15 16.12
CA VAL A 402 -13.47 -0.27 16.59
C VAL A 402 -14.75 -0.49 15.77
N LEU A 403 -14.60 -0.62 14.44
CA LEU A 403 -15.75 -0.83 13.54
C LEU A 403 -16.41 -2.20 13.75
N ILE A 404 -15.63 -3.25 14.05
CA ILE A 404 -16.16 -4.58 14.41
C ILE A 404 -17.09 -4.49 15.63
N TYR A 405 -16.68 -3.76 16.67
CA TYR A 405 -17.56 -3.53 17.82
C TYR A 405 -18.91 -2.91 17.43
N GLY A 406 -18.88 -1.93 16.50
CA GLY A 406 -20.10 -1.31 16.00
C GLY A 406 -21.02 -2.25 15.23
N PHE A 407 -20.46 -3.21 14.50
CA PHE A 407 -21.25 -4.20 13.76
C PHE A 407 -21.78 -5.33 14.62
N LEU A 408 -21.02 -5.79 15.59
CA LEU A 408 -21.29 -7.03 16.31
C LEU A 408 -21.82 -6.82 17.73
N TRP A 409 -21.55 -5.66 18.34
CA TRP A 409 -21.88 -5.43 19.75
C TRP A 409 -22.88 -4.30 19.95
N LYS A 410 -24.11 -4.64 20.28
CA LYS A 410 -25.24 -3.68 20.46
C LYS A 410 -24.99 -2.59 21.50
N LYS A 411 -24.07 -2.81 22.46
CA LYS A 411 -23.71 -1.83 23.49
C LYS A 411 -22.53 -0.93 23.08
N ALA A 412 -22.06 -0.99 21.83
CA ALA A 412 -21.02 -0.11 21.33
C ALA A 412 -21.49 1.34 21.33
N ASN A 413 -20.76 2.21 22.07
CA ASN A 413 -21.13 3.61 22.25
C ASN A 413 -20.38 4.52 21.27
N ALA A 414 -21.06 5.47 20.65
CA ALA A 414 -20.49 6.39 19.65
C ALA A 414 -19.40 7.33 20.22
N LYS A 415 -19.59 7.79 21.49
CA LYS A 415 -18.56 8.60 22.16
C LYS A 415 -17.32 7.77 22.46
N ALA A 416 -17.52 6.52 22.93
CA ALA A 416 -16.45 5.56 23.16
C ALA A 416 -15.64 5.29 21.90
N ALA A 417 -16.30 5.08 20.76
CA ALA A 417 -15.65 4.86 19.48
C ALA A 417 -14.72 6.02 19.07
N SER A 418 -15.20 7.27 19.19
CA SER A 418 -14.40 8.45 18.87
C SER A 418 -13.17 8.57 19.76
N ILE A 419 -13.31 8.37 21.07
CA ILE A 419 -12.20 8.44 22.03
C ILE A 419 -11.24 7.26 21.81
N SER A 420 -11.75 6.05 21.62
CA SER A 420 -10.94 4.86 21.34
C SER A 420 -10.07 5.06 20.10
N MET A 421 -10.60 5.60 19.01
CA MET A 421 -9.84 5.90 17.80
C MET A 421 -8.73 6.93 18.06
N ILE A 422 -8.99 7.99 18.83
CA ILE A 422 -7.98 8.99 19.20
C ILE A 422 -6.88 8.34 20.05
N CYS A 423 -7.23 7.59 21.12
CA CYS A 423 -6.27 6.88 21.95
C CYS A 423 -5.40 5.94 21.12
N THR A 424 -6.03 5.18 20.22
CA THR A 424 -5.33 4.26 19.32
C THR A 424 -4.37 4.99 18.39
N GLY A 425 -4.78 6.13 17.84
CA GLY A 425 -3.92 6.98 17.01
C GLY A 425 -2.68 7.46 17.77
N VAL A 426 -2.88 7.96 18.99
CA VAL A 426 -1.79 8.43 19.86
C VAL A 426 -0.84 7.27 20.21
N VAL A 427 -1.37 6.12 20.62
CA VAL A 427 -0.56 4.93 20.95
C VAL A 427 0.21 4.44 19.74
N SER A 428 -0.40 4.38 18.54
CA SER A 428 0.28 3.95 17.32
C SER A 428 1.44 4.87 16.97
N VAL A 429 1.23 6.19 16.99
CA VAL A 429 2.28 7.17 16.68
C VAL A 429 3.39 7.10 17.73
N PHE A 430 3.04 7.07 19.00
CA PHE A 430 4.02 6.95 20.11
C PHE A 430 4.88 5.71 19.96
N TRP A 431 4.29 4.54 19.65
CA TRP A 431 5.01 3.26 19.53
C TRP A 431 6.04 3.28 18.39
N VAL A 432 5.62 3.85 17.24
CA VAL A 432 6.50 4.01 16.07
C VAL A 432 7.64 4.98 16.36
N LEU A 433 7.34 6.15 16.95
CA LEU A 433 8.37 7.13 17.31
C LEU A 433 9.34 6.58 18.35
N TYR A 434 8.84 5.88 19.37
CA TYR A 434 9.69 5.24 20.37
C TYR A 434 10.67 4.25 19.72
N LYS A 435 10.18 3.36 18.82
CA LYS A 435 11.02 2.42 18.09
C LYS A 435 12.07 3.13 17.22
N ILE A 436 11.70 4.23 16.53
CA ILE A 436 12.64 4.99 15.70
C ILE A 436 13.75 5.62 16.56
N ILE A 437 13.40 6.16 17.72
CA ILE A 437 14.36 6.85 18.59
C ILE A 437 15.27 5.87 19.35
N THR A 438 14.71 4.76 19.85
CA THR A 438 15.45 3.83 20.73
C THR A 438 15.99 2.60 20.02
N GLY A 439 15.55 2.32 18.80
CA GLY A 439 15.85 1.09 18.06
C GLY A 439 15.16 -0.17 18.58
N ALA A 440 14.34 -0.07 19.63
CA ALA A 440 13.71 -1.20 20.30
C ALA A 440 12.20 -0.97 20.55
N TYR A 441 11.46 -2.04 20.76
CA TYR A 441 10.06 -1.94 21.22
C TYR A 441 9.98 -1.72 22.74
N LEU A 442 8.98 -0.96 23.19
CA LEU A 442 8.84 -0.51 24.57
C LEU A 442 8.68 -1.64 25.60
N ILE A 443 7.89 -2.67 25.28
CA ILE A 443 7.56 -3.75 26.23
C ILE A 443 8.44 -4.96 26.01
N ALA A 444 8.48 -5.47 24.76
CA ALA A 444 9.24 -6.66 24.40
C ALA A 444 9.50 -6.69 22.89
N PRO A 445 10.57 -7.37 22.42
CA PRO A 445 10.88 -7.44 20.97
C PRO A 445 9.76 -8.02 20.09
N TRP A 446 8.89 -8.83 20.66
CA TRP A 446 7.74 -9.42 19.96
C TRP A 446 6.48 -8.54 19.99
N PHE A 447 6.39 -7.57 20.94
CA PHE A 447 5.20 -6.73 21.08
C PHE A 447 5.31 -5.50 20.17
N THR A 448 4.97 -5.72 18.91
CA THR A 448 5.09 -4.71 17.84
C THR A 448 4.01 -3.63 17.94
N GLU A 449 4.14 -2.57 17.13
CA GLU A 449 3.14 -1.50 16.97
C GLU A 449 1.74 -2.02 16.64
N THR A 450 1.63 -3.14 15.91
CA THR A 450 0.35 -3.76 15.57
C THR A 450 -0.37 -4.29 16.80
N TYR A 451 0.34 -5.03 17.65
CA TYR A 451 -0.25 -5.54 18.89
C TYR A 451 -0.67 -4.42 19.82
N ALA A 452 0.16 -3.39 19.96
CA ALA A 452 -0.14 -2.22 20.79
C ALA A 452 -1.40 -1.49 20.31
N ALA A 453 -1.49 -1.22 19.01
CA ALA A 453 -2.62 -0.51 18.39
C ALA A 453 -3.92 -1.32 18.49
N VAL A 454 -3.88 -2.60 18.15
CA VAL A 454 -5.05 -3.50 18.21
C VAL A 454 -5.53 -3.71 19.64
N ALA A 455 -4.61 -3.94 20.58
CA ALA A 455 -4.96 -4.08 22.00
C ALA A 455 -5.56 -2.78 22.56
N CYS A 456 -4.95 -1.63 22.25
CA CYS A 456 -5.48 -0.33 22.66
C CYS A 456 -6.90 -0.11 22.11
N ALA A 457 -7.15 -0.38 20.82
CA ALA A 457 -8.46 -0.24 20.23
C ALA A 457 -9.50 -1.17 20.89
N ALA A 458 -9.15 -2.44 21.09
CA ALA A 458 -10.06 -3.42 21.68
C ALA A 458 -10.41 -3.08 23.15
N ILE A 459 -9.40 -2.81 23.98
CA ILE A 459 -9.58 -2.53 25.39
C ILE A 459 -10.29 -1.20 25.61
N SER A 460 -9.85 -0.12 24.94
CA SER A 460 -10.45 1.19 25.10
C SER A 460 -11.90 1.22 24.60
N MET A 461 -12.21 0.56 23.47
CA MET A 461 -13.58 0.47 22.98
C MET A 461 -14.51 -0.27 23.94
N LEU A 462 -14.04 -1.40 24.49
CA LEU A 462 -14.79 -2.18 25.48
C LEU A 462 -15.03 -1.37 26.75
N VAL A 463 -13.96 -0.89 27.39
CA VAL A 463 -14.03 -0.20 28.69
C VAL A 463 -14.86 1.08 28.58
N LEU A 464 -14.57 1.93 27.60
CA LEU A 464 -15.28 3.21 27.44
C LEU A 464 -16.75 3.02 27.08
N SER A 465 -17.11 2.01 26.28
CA SER A 465 -18.53 1.73 25.99
C SER A 465 -19.28 1.28 27.24
N LEU A 466 -18.68 0.45 28.10
CA LEU A 466 -19.30 0.04 29.36
C LEU A 466 -19.48 1.22 30.32
N VAL A 467 -18.48 2.11 30.41
CA VAL A 467 -18.54 3.30 31.28
C VAL A 467 -19.60 4.29 30.80
N PHE A 468 -19.67 4.58 29.51
CA PHE A 468 -20.63 5.56 28.98
C PHE A 468 -22.07 5.04 29.01
N ASN A 469 -22.28 3.75 28.69
CA ASN A 469 -23.63 3.16 28.79
C ASN A 469 -24.14 3.10 30.23
N LYS A 470 -23.27 2.95 31.23
CA LYS A 470 -23.66 2.99 32.65
C LYS A 470 -24.07 4.38 33.13
N ARG A 471 -23.61 5.45 32.44
CA ARG A 471 -23.98 6.85 32.77
C ARG A 471 -25.25 7.30 32.01
N GLU A 472 -25.64 6.63 30.96
CA GLU A 472 -26.84 6.92 30.18
C GLU A 472 -28.05 6.05 30.60
N ALA A 473 -27.85 5.02 31.44
CA ALA A 473 -28.87 4.19 32.11
C ALA A 473 -29.19 4.73 33.51
#